data_cab92ee6721bbdae8c41a0aeb36434e1
#
_entry.id   cab92ee6721bbdae8c41a0aeb36434e1
#
_cell.length_a   1.000
_cell.length_b   1.000
_cell.length_c   1.000
_cell.angle_alpha   90.00
_cell.angle_beta   90.00
_cell.angle_gamma   90.00
#
_symmetry.space_group_name_H-M   'P 1'
#
loop_
_entity.id
_entity.type
_entity.pdbx_description
1 polymer ?
#
loop_
_entity_poly.entity_id
_entity_poly.type
_entity_poly.pdbx_seq_one_letter_code
_entity_poly.pdbx_strand_id
1 'polypeptide(L)'
;SPVVGSKMKYKGTYVSPETDDVDARNQKELNFSLEEAKMIAEINPQMLSLRELYTVALSYTEDKARFYKIINISVKLYPVHPVANLNAAAAAIEQGDVKSAGKFLSMALHDSLAYKNCRGVYELMSGNTYEGIRMLKAAKAEGSEEAAYNLNAFFENNKRP
;
A
#
# COMPACT_ATOMS: atom_id res chain seq x y z
N SER A 1 7.59 -29.59 13.98
CA SER A 1 8.63 -28.91 13.23
C SER A 1 8.04 -27.72 12.49
N PRO A 2 8.63 -26.55 12.59
CA PRO A 2 8.16 -25.44 11.80
C PRO A 2 8.31 -25.80 10.31
N VAL A 3 7.35 -25.35 9.52
CA VAL A 3 7.42 -25.55 8.08
C VAL A 3 8.64 -24.78 7.58
N VAL A 4 9.62 -25.53 7.07
CA VAL A 4 10.87 -24.96 6.56
C VAL A 4 10.54 -24.03 5.39
N GLY A 5 11.01 -22.81 5.45
CA GLY A 5 10.80 -21.82 4.40
C GLY A 5 9.52 -20.99 4.56
N SER A 6 8.70 -21.28 5.58
CA SER A 6 7.54 -20.45 5.85
C SER A 6 7.98 -19.17 6.53
N LYS A 7 7.85 -18.04 5.83
CA LYS A 7 8.24 -16.73 6.34
C LYS A 7 7.03 -15.86 6.59
N MET A 8 7.16 -14.97 7.55
CA MET A 8 6.14 -13.95 7.80
C MET A 8 6.19 -12.92 6.67
N LYS A 9 5.01 -12.57 6.18
CA LYS A 9 4.90 -11.52 5.15
C LYS A 9 4.95 -10.15 5.80
N TYR A 10 5.53 -9.21 5.10
CA TYR A 10 5.54 -7.82 5.55
C TYR A 10 4.19 -7.16 5.29
N LYS A 11 3.92 -6.13 6.06
CA LYS A 11 2.71 -5.31 5.93
C LYS A 11 3.05 -3.94 5.40
N GLY A 12 2.32 -3.50 4.38
CA GLY A 12 2.33 -2.11 3.97
C GLY A 12 1.44 -1.27 4.87
N THR A 13 1.51 0.04 4.69
CA THR A 13 0.58 0.98 5.32
C THR A 13 -0.14 1.73 4.22
N TYR A 14 -1.46 1.71 4.26
CA TYR A 14 -2.31 2.37 3.26
C TYR A 14 -2.81 3.71 3.79
N VAL A 15 -2.99 4.65 2.88
CA VAL A 15 -3.46 6.00 3.21
C VAL A 15 -4.72 6.31 2.44
N SER A 16 -5.73 6.86 3.12
CA SER A 16 -6.94 7.32 2.46
C SER A 16 -6.66 8.63 1.71
N PRO A 17 -7.02 8.73 0.43
CA PRO A 17 -6.97 10.02 -0.25
C PRO A 17 -7.96 10.99 0.41
N GLU A 18 -7.47 12.14 0.84
CA GLU A 18 -8.31 13.10 1.56
C GLU A 18 -9.22 13.90 0.64
N THR A 19 -8.74 14.13 -0.59
CA THR A 19 -9.47 14.93 -1.56
C THR A 19 -9.43 14.27 -2.93
N ASP A 20 -10.43 14.57 -3.76
CA ASP A 20 -10.52 14.13 -5.14
C ASP A 20 -10.07 15.22 -6.11
N ASP A 21 -9.04 15.95 -5.74
CA ASP A 21 -8.61 17.17 -6.40
C ASP A 21 -8.10 17.00 -7.84
N VAL A 22 -7.74 15.79 -8.23
CA VAL A 22 -7.25 15.50 -9.59
C VAL A 22 -8.29 14.86 -10.49
N ASP A 23 -9.49 14.70 -10.02
CA ASP A 23 -10.53 14.00 -10.76
C ASP A 23 -11.25 14.98 -11.71
N ALA A 24 -11.18 14.69 -13.01
CA ALA A 24 -11.85 15.52 -14.02
C ALA A 24 -13.37 15.57 -13.84
N ARG A 25 -13.96 14.63 -13.12
CA ARG A 25 -15.37 14.58 -12.84
C ARG A 25 -15.78 15.49 -11.67
N ASN A 26 -14.82 16.12 -10.99
CA ASN A 26 -15.05 16.98 -9.81
C ASN A 26 -16.00 18.14 -10.05
N GLN A 27 -16.30 18.43 -11.28
CA GLN A 27 -17.25 19.49 -11.61
C GLN A 27 -18.67 19.16 -11.17
N LYS A 28 -18.93 17.87 -10.90
CA LYS A 28 -20.23 17.39 -10.43
C LYS A 28 -20.02 16.31 -9.38
N GLU A 29 -20.62 16.50 -8.22
CA GLU A 29 -20.64 15.43 -7.23
C GLU A 29 -21.53 14.30 -7.70
N LEU A 30 -20.93 13.15 -7.95
CA LEU A 30 -21.66 11.93 -8.23
C LEU A 30 -21.51 11.05 -6.99
N ASN A 31 -22.56 11.00 -6.20
CA ASN A 31 -22.57 10.19 -4.99
C ASN A 31 -23.02 8.79 -5.33
N PHE A 32 -22.07 7.87 -5.51
CA PHE A 32 -22.39 6.47 -5.72
C PHE A 32 -22.51 5.76 -4.36
N SER A 33 -23.49 4.85 -4.27
CA SER A 33 -23.50 3.90 -3.16
C SER A 33 -22.28 2.97 -3.29
N LEU A 34 -21.95 2.28 -2.20
CA LEU A 34 -20.84 1.31 -2.26
C LEU A 34 -21.08 0.23 -3.31
N GLU A 35 -22.31 -0.28 -3.40
CA GLU A 35 -22.64 -1.31 -4.38
C GLU A 35 -22.53 -0.78 -5.82
N GLU A 36 -22.96 0.45 -6.06
CA GLU A 36 -22.81 1.08 -7.36
C GLU A 36 -21.34 1.29 -7.70
N ALA A 37 -20.55 1.78 -6.74
CA ALA A 37 -19.12 2.01 -6.94
C ALA A 37 -18.38 0.70 -7.23
N LYS A 38 -18.72 -0.38 -6.54
CA LYS A 38 -18.14 -1.71 -6.80
C LYS A 38 -18.42 -2.18 -8.23
N MET A 39 -19.65 -1.98 -8.70
CA MET A 39 -20.03 -2.32 -10.05
C MET A 39 -19.28 -1.47 -11.08
N ILE A 40 -19.22 -0.16 -10.85
CA ILE A 40 -18.53 0.78 -11.74
C ILE A 40 -17.03 0.46 -11.79
N ALA A 41 -16.43 0.08 -10.67
CA ALA A 41 -15.02 -0.29 -10.62
C ALA A 41 -14.70 -1.47 -11.57
N GLU A 42 -15.66 -2.36 -11.79
CA GLU A 42 -15.47 -3.49 -12.70
C GLU A 42 -15.68 -3.12 -14.17
N ILE A 43 -16.64 -2.22 -14.44
CA ILE A 43 -17.06 -1.94 -15.82
C ILE A 43 -16.36 -0.71 -16.40
N ASN A 44 -16.23 0.33 -15.60
CA ASN A 44 -15.74 1.63 -16.06
C ASN A 44 -15.07 2.40 -14.90
N PRO A 45 -13.95 1.88 -14.38
CA PRO A 45 -13.32 2.44 -13.17
C PRO A 45 -12.88 3.91 -13.32
N GLN A 46 -12.66 4.38 -14.55
CA GLN A 46 -12.31 5.78 -14.79
C GLN A 46 -13.43 6.77 -14.41
N MET A 47 -14.64 6.29 -14.18
CA MET A 47 -15.73 7.12 -13.65
C MET A 47 -15.58 7.40 -12.15
N LEU A 48 -14.74 6.66 -11.47
CA LEU A 48 -14.56 6.80 -10.03
C LEU A 48 -13.38 7.70 -9.70
N SER A 49 -13.54 8.51 -8.67
CA SER A 49 -12.44 9.26 -8.10
C SER A 49 -11.49 8.32 -7.37
N LEU A 50 -10.28 8.80 -7.08
CA LEU A 50 -9.33 8.01 -6.30
C LEU A 50 -9.91 7.64 -4.92
N ARG A 51 -10.63 8.56 -4.31
CA ARG A 51 -11.28 8.32 -3.01
C ARG A 51 -12.33 7.23 -3.09
N GLU A 52 -13.13 7.23 -4.15
CA GLU A 52 -14.14 6.19 -4.36
C GLU A 52 -13.49 4.84 -4.64
N LEU A 53 -12.43 4.82 -5.45
CA LEU A 53 -11.67 3.59 -5.68
C LEU A 53 -11.10 3.04 -4.37
N TYR A 54 -10.57 3.89 -3.51
CA TYR A 54 -10.06 3.46 -2.22
C TYR A 54 -11.17 2.88 -1.32
N THR A 55 -12.34 3.51 -1.34
CA THR A 55 -13.50 2.99 -0.60
C THR A 55 -13.90 1.60 -1.10
N VAL A 56 -13.87 1.40 -2.42
CA VAL A 56 -14.14 0.08 -3.01
C VAL A 56 -13.06 -0.93 -2.56
N ALA A 57 -11.78 -0.53 -2.61
CA ALA A 57 -10.70 -1.40 -2.17
C ALA A 57 -10.90 -1.86 -0.72
N LEU A 58 -11.25 -0.95 0.17
CA LEU A 58 -11.49 -1.28 1.58
C LEU A 58 -12.64 -2.24 1.79
N SER A 59 -13.62 -2.28 0.89
CA SER A 59 -14.72 -3.24 0.98
C SER A 59 -14.26 -4.68 0.77
N TYR A 60 -13.05 -4.87 0.24
CA TYR A 60 -12.49 -6.18 -0.07
C TYR A 60 -11.35 -6.58 0.88
N THR A 61 -11.39 -6.14 2.15
CA THR A 61 -10.31 -6.46 3.10
C THR A 61 -10.13 -7.96 3.32
N GLU A 62 -11.20 -8.75 3.19
CA GLU A 62 -11.14 -10.21 3.29
C GLU A 62 -10.78 -10.88 1.96
N ASP A 63 -10.85 -10.14 0.85
CA ASP A 63 -10.52 -10.62 -0.48
C ASP A 63 -9.31 -9.84 -1.00
N LYS A 64 -8.14 -10.31 -0.63
CA LYS A 64 -6.89 -9.62 -0.97
C LYS A 64 -6.65 -9.50 -2.47
N ALA A 65 -7.08 -10.48 -3.24
CA ALA A 65 -6.91 -10.44 -4.70
C ALA A 65 -7.67 -9.25 -5.30
N ARG A 66 -8.92 -9.07 -4.89
CA ARG A 66 -9.72 -7.92 -5.34
C ARG A 66 -9.19 -6.60 -4.79
N PHE A 67 -8.77 -6.59 -3.53
CA PHE A 67 -8.17 -5.41 -2.93
C PHE A 67 -6.97 -4.93 -3.76
N TYR A 68 -6.02 -5.81 -4.04
CA TYR A 68 -4.84 -5.46 -4.84
C TYR A 68 -5.20 -5.03 -6.25
N LYS A 69 -6.21 -5.65 -6.84
CA LYS A 69 -6.68 -5.27 -8.17
C LYS A 69 -7.15 -3.81 -8.20
N ILE A 70 -7.94 -3.39 -7.21
CA ILE A 70 -8.43 -2.01 -7.14
C ILE A 70 -7.29 -1.03 -6.85
N ILE A 71 -6.36 -1.38 -5.98
CA ILE A 71 -5.18 -0.54 -5.72
C ILE A 71 -4.36 -0.35 -7.01
N ASN A 72 -4.17 -1.42 -7.79
CA ASN A 72 -3.45 -1.34 -9.07
C ASN A 72 -4.19 -0.51 -10.12
N ILE A 73 -5.50 -0.65 -10.19
CA ILE A 73 -6.33 0.18 -11.06
C ILE A 73 -6.18 1.65 -10.68
N SER A 74 -6.17 1.94 -9.38
CA SER A 74 -6.05 3.31 -8.87
C SER A 74 -4.77 4.00 -9.35
N VAL A 75 -3.63 3.32 -9.27
CA VAL A 75 -2.36 3.91 -9.68
C VAL A 75 -2.24 3.99 -11.21
N LYS A 76 -2.91 3.12 -11.94
CA LYS A 76 -2.94 3.20 -13.40
C LYS A 76 -3.75 4.40 -13.88
N LEU A 77 -4.84 4.72 -13.19
CA LEU A 77 -5.69 5.86 -13.52
C LEU A 77 -5.12 7.18 -13.00
N TYR A 78 -4.38 7.14 -11.90
CA TYR A 78 -3.80 8.31 -11.26
C TYR A 78 -2.27 8.13 -11.09
N PRO A 79 -1.54 8.03 -12.21
CA PRO A 79 -0.14 7.56 -12.18
C PRO A 79 0.85 8.51 -11.52
N VAL A 80 0.49 9.79 -11.36
CA VAL A 80 1.37 10.77 -10.71
C VAL A 80 0.86 11.18 -9.33
N HIS A 81 -0.23 10.62 -8.87
CA HIS A 81 -0.79 10.97 -7.56
C HIS A 81 0.04 10.36 -6.44
N PRO A 82 0.55 11.15 -5.48
CA PRO A 82 1.46 10.64 -4.45
C PRO A 82 0.82 9.60 -3.53
N VAL A 83 -0.48 9.72 -3.22
CA VAL A 83 -1.17 8.73 -2.39
C VAL A 83 -1.45 7.44 -3.17
N ALA A 84 -1.84 7.54 -4.44
CA ALA A 84 -2.04 6.35 -5.26
C ALA A 84 -0.76 5.55 -5.38
N ASN A 85 0.38 6.23 -5.56
CA ASN A 85 1.69 5.58 -5.62
C ASN A 85 2.09 4.96 -4.27
N LEU A 86 1.82 5.64 -3.18
CA LEU A 86 2.12 5.09 -1.85
C LEU A 86 1.31 3.81 -1.58
N ASN A 87 0.03 3.80 -1.90
CA ASN A 87 -0.81 2.62 -1.72
C ASN A 87 -0.36 1.47 -2.65
N ALA A 88 0.04 1.80 -3.87
CA ALA A 88 0.58 0.81 -4.79
C ALA A 88 1.90 0.22 -4.27
N ALA A 89 2.74 1.04 -3.64
CA ALA A 89 3.97 0.56 -3.00
C ALA A 89 3.66 -0.39 -1.84
N ALA A 90 2.67 -0.04 -1.02
CA ALA A 90 2.24 -0.90 0.09
C ALA A 90 1.77 -2.27 -0.42
N ALA A 91 0.96 -2.27 -1.49
CA ALA A 91 0.49 -3.50 -2.09
C ALA A 91 1.63 -4.33 -2.68
N ALA A 92 2.58 -3.68 -3.34
CA ALA A 92 3.76 -4.37 -3.91
C ALA A 92 4.60 -5.02 -2.81
N ILE A 93 4.81 -4.33 -1.70
CA ILE A 93 5.54 -4.87 -0.54
C ILE A 93 4.85 -6.12 -0.01
N GLU A 94 3.55 -6.07 0.16
CA GLU A 94 2.79 -7.21 0.68
C GLU A 94 2.83 -8.41 -0.26
N GLN A 95 2.98 -8.16 -1.54
CA GLN A 95 3.08 -9.21 -2.55
C GLN A 95 4.53 -9.65 -2.83
N GLY A 96 5.50 -9.03 -2.18
CA GLY A 96 6.90 -9.38 -2.37
C GLY A 96 7.51 -8.85 -3.66
N ASP A 97 6.87 -7.89 -4.31
CA ASP A 97 7.33 -7.30 -5.57
C ASP A 97 8.22 -6.09 -5.31
N VAL A 98 9.50 -6.36 -5.09
CA VAL A 98 10.49 -5.34 -4.73
C VAL A 98 10.65 -4.29 -5.82
N LYS A 99 10.73 -4.73 -7.07
CA LYS A 99 10.95 -3.82 -8.20
C LYS A 99 9.81 -2.81 -8.33
N SER A 100 8.57 -3.29 -8.29
CA SER A 100 7.41 -2.41 -8.36
C SER A 100 7.34 -1.50 -7.14
N ALA A 101 7.65 -2.01 -5.96
CA ALA A 101 7.67 -1.20 -4.73
C ALA A 101 8.62 0.00 -4.88
N GLY A 102 9.84 -0.23 -5.36
CA GLY A 102 10.81 0.85 -5.57
C GLY A 102 10.32 1.90 -6.55
N LYS A 103 9.72 1.46 -7.65
CA LYS A 103 9.16 2.35 -8.66
C LYS A 103 8.07 3.24 -8.08
N PHE A 104 7.11 2.66 -7.36
CA PHE A 104 6.02 3.42 -6.76
C PHE A 104 6.50 4.34 -5.65
N LEU A 105 7.45 3.90 -4.82
CA LEU A 105 7.99 4.73 -3.75
C LEU A 105 8.67 5.99 -4.28
N SER A 106 9.27 5.94 -5.47
CA SER A 106 9.92 7.12 -6.05
C SER A 106 8.93 8.25 -6.33
N MET A 107 7.65 7.95 -6.46
CA MET A 107 6.59 8.93 -6.74
C MET A 107 5.61 9.08 -5.58
N ALA A 108 5.85 8.39 -4.48
CA ALA A 108 4.95 8.39 -3.34
C ALA A 108 5.09 9.63 -2.46
N LEU A 109 4.10 9.86 -1.62
CA LEU A 109 4.13 10.91 -0.61
C LEU A 109 5.21 10.57 0.43
N HIS A 110 6.30 11.35 0.48
CA HIS A 110 7.47 11.02 1.28
C HIS A 110 7.36 11.36 2.77
N ASP A 111 6.63 12.40 3.12
CA ASP A 111 6.56 12.91 4.49
C ASP A 111 5.42 12.27 5.29
N SER A 112 5.32 10.96 5.25
CA SER A 112 4.28 10.26 5.98
C SER A 112 4.84 9.08 6.74
N LEU A 113 4.15 8.72 7.82
CA LEU A 113 4.48 7.53 8.60
C LEU A 113 4.33 6.27 7.73
N ALA A 114 3.33 6.26 6.86
CA ALA A 114 3.11 5.19 5.91
C ALA A 114 4.31 4.99 4.99
N TYR A 115 4.88 6.09 4.48
CA TYR A 115 6.08 6.03 3.64
C TYR A 115 7.26 5.42 4.39
N LYS A 116 7.49 5.85 5.64
CA LYS A 116 8.60 5.33 6.45
C LYS A 116 8.51 3.82 6.63
N ASN A 117 7.31 3.32 6.90
CA ASN A 117 7.10 1.88 7.01
C ASN A 117 7.37 1.18 5.67
N CYS A 118 6.74 1.63 4.61
CA CYS A 118 6.89 1.00 3.30
C CYS A 118 8.33 1.09 2.79
N ARG A 119 8.98 2.23 2.93
CA ARG A 119 10.38 2.40 2.53
C ARG A 119 11.31 1.53 3.36
N GLY A 120 11.06 1.43 4.67
CA GLY A 120 11.86 0.57 5.54
C GLY A 120 11.82 -0.89 5.10
N VAL A 121 10.62 -1.40 4.79
CA VAL A 121 10.48 -2.76 4.28
C VAL A 121 11.17 -2.91 2.92
N TYR A 122 10.99 -1.93 2.03
CA TYR A 122 11.66 -1.93 0.73
C TYR A 122 13.17 -2.06 0.90
N GLU A 123 13.76 -1.31 1.84
CA GLU A 123 15.20 -1.37 2.10
C GLU A 123 15.61 -2.76 2.59
N LEU A 124 14.83 -3.38 3.48
CA LEU A 124 15.09 -4.75 3.93
C LEU A 124 15.04 -5.73 2.76
N MET A 125 14.03 -5.63 1.93
CA MET A 125 13.85 -6.52 0.77
C MET A 125 14.94 -6.33 -0.28
N SER A 126 15.53 -5.15 -0.33
CA SER A 126 16.63 -4.81 -1.25
C SER A 126 18.02 -5.17 -0.68
N GLY A 127 18.08 -5.70 0.53
CA GLY A 127 19.32 -6.07 1.17
C GLY A 127 19.99 -4.96 1.97
N ASN A 128 19.36 -3.77 2.06
CA ASN A 128 19.88 -2.64 2.83
C ASN A 128 19.39 -2.75 4.28
N THR A 129 19.86 -3.77 4.97
CA THR A 129 19.36 -4.18 6.27
C THR A 129 19.45 -3.09 7.33
N TYR A 130 20.62 -2.44 7.43
CA TYR A 130 20.82 -1.39 8.44
C TYR A 130 19.82 -0.25 8.25
N GLU A 131 19.72 0.26 7.02
CA GLU A 131 18.82 1.38 6.71
C GLU A 131 17.35 0.98 6.90
N GLY A 132 16.98 -0.23 6.52
CA GLY A 132 15.64 -0.72 6.71
C GLY A 132 15.25 -0.80 8.17
N ILE A 133 16.12 -1.38 9.01
CA ILE A 133 15.88 -1.46 10.45
C ILE A 133 15.79 -0.05 11.06
N ARG A 134 16.68 0.85 10.67
CA ARG A 134 16.69 2.22 11.16
C ARG A 134 15.34 2.91 10.88
N MET A 135 14.87 2.81 9.64
CA MET A 135 13.61 3.42 9.23
C MET A 135 12.41 2.82 9.97
N LEU A 136 12.38 1.50 10.10
CA LEU A 136 11.28 0.83 10.78
C LEU A 136 11.26 1.14 12.28
N LYS A 137 12.44 1.24 12.91
CA LYS A 137 12.51 1.67 14.31
C LYS A 137 11.98 3.09 14.50
N ALA A 138 12.34 4.00 13.58
CA ALA A 138 11.85 5.37 13.62
C ALA A 138 10.32 5.41 13.44
N ALA A 139 9.80 4.66 12.48
CA ALA A 139 8.36 4.59 12.24
C ALA A 139 7.62 3.99 13.45
N LYS A 140 8.16 2.93 14.05
CA LYS A 140 7.60 2.32 15.25
C LYS A 140 7.54 3.34 16.41
N ALA A 141 8.62 4.10 16.59
CA ALA A 141 8.69 5.12 17.64
C ALA A 141 7.64 6.22 17.45
N GLU A 142 7.25 6.48 16.22
CA GLU A 142 6.21 7.44 15.87
C GLU A 142 4.80 6.83 15.89
N GLY A 143 4.68 5.56 16.25
CA GLY A 143 3.38 4.90 16.44
C GLY A 143 2.93 3.96 15.33
N SER A 144 3.80 3.62 14.37
CA SER A 144 3.43 2.67 13.30
C SER A 144 3.37 1.25 13.84
N GLU A 145 2.17 0.70 13.92
CA GLU A 145 1.96 -0.70 14.30
C GLU A 145 2.50 -1.65 13.24
N GLU A 146 2.37 -1.28 11.96
CA GLU A 146 2.88 -2.08 10.85
C GLU A 146 4.41 -2.16 10.91
N ALA A 147 5.08 -1.05 11.24
CA ALA A 147 6.54 -1.06 11.38
C ALA A 147 7.00 -1.96 12.54
N ALA A 148 6.27 -1.93 13.65
CA ALA A 148 6.55 -2.82 14.78
C ALA A 148 6.41 -4.30 14.37
N TYR A 149 5.33 -4.61 13.67
CA TYR A 149 5.11 -5.95 13.13
C TYR A 149 6.24 -6.34 12.16
N ASN A 150 6.62 -5.44 11.27
CA ASN A 150 7.63 -5.72 10.25
C ASN A 150 9.03 -5.95 10.84
N LEU A 151 9.38 -5.20 11.89
CA LEU A 151 10.62 -5.45 12.61
C LEU A 151 10.65 -6.86 13.19
N ASN A 152 9.57 -7.24 13.87
CA ASN A 152 9.46 -8.59 14.42
C ASN A 152 9.52 -9.63 13.31
N ALA A 153 8.80 -9.42 12.22
CA ALA A 153 8.79 -10.34 11.09
C ALA A 153 10.20 -10.51 10.51
N PHE A 154 10.95 -9.41 10.36
CA PHE A 154 12.30 -9.49 9.85
C PHE A 154 13.20 -10.34 10.73
N PHE A 155 13.18 -10.11 12.05
CA PHE A 155 14.00 -10.89 12.98
C PHE A 155 13.58 -12.35 13.04
N GLU A 156 12.27 -12.62 13.04
CA GLU A 156 11.78 -13.99 13.00
C GLU A 156 12.19 -14.71 11.71
N ASN A 157 12.07 -14.04 10.57
CA ASN A 157 12.44 -14.61 9.28
C ASN A 157 13.93 -14.89 9.15
N ASN A 158 14.76 -14.24 9.94
CA ASN A 158 16.21 -14.34 9.86
C ASN A 158 16.82 -15.02 11.08
N LYS A 159 16.03 -15.67 11.89
CA LYS A 159 16.54 -16.50 12.98
C LYS A 159 17.36 -17.65 12.42
N ARG A 160 18.49 -17.88 13.05
CA ARG A 160 19.27 -19.08 12.76
C ARG A 160 18.63 -20.27 13.45
N PRO A 161 18.60 -21.43 12.77
CA PRO A 161 18.11 -22.66 13.40
C PRO A 161 18.97 -23.07 14.58
#